data_40b189727e8ec0f05c56f5a2a1dbe17a
#
_entry.id   40b189727e8ec0f05c56f5a2a1dbe17a
#
_cell.length_a   1.000
_cell.length_b   1.000
_cell.length_c   1.000
_cell.angle_alpha   90.00
_cell.angle_beta   90.00
_cell.angle_gamma   90.00
#
_symmetry.space_group_name_H-M   'P 1'
#
loop_
_entity.id
_entity.type
_entity.pdbx_description
1 polymer ?
#
loop_
_entity_poly.entity_id
_entity_poly.type
_entity_poly.pdbx_seq_one_letter_code
_entity_poly.pdbx_strand_id
1 'polypeptide(L)'
;MFYNILFKVKSKFLFFSISACTFCLAIIFSSCRQIDVFERNTVIPKYEWQNNFAATGTFKIEDTIASYNLYLVLRHTDAYSYNNIWLNVGMQSPGDTMYFQKVDLTLGNDA
;
A
#
# COMPACT_ATOMS: atom_id res chain seq x y z
N MET A 1 -1.46 6.86 63.48
CA MET A 1 -1.84 8.03 62.63
C MET A 1 -0.88 8.22 61.42
N PHE A 2 0.40 8.10 61.59
CA PHE A 2 1.37 8.20 60.48
C PHE A 2 1.25 7.08 59.44
N TYR A 3 0.89 5.89 59.84
CA TYR A 3 0.76 4.72 58.95
C TYR A 3 -0.39 4.87 57.95
N ASN A 4 -1.50 5.49 58.34
CA ASN A 4 -2.65 5.70 57.49
C ASN A 4 -2.44 6.79 56.40
N ILE A 5 -1.59 7.76 56.68
CA ILE A 5 -1.27 8.83 55.74
C ILE A 5 -0.32 8.31 54.65
N LEU A 6 0.66 7.50 55.02
CA LEU A 6 1.59 6.87 54.06
C LEU A 6 0.89 5.86 53.14
N PHE A 7 -0.10 5.14 53.64
CA PHE A 7 -0.87 4.19 52.85
C PHE A 7 -1.78 4.90 51.82
N LYS A 8 -2.40 6.02 52.22
CA LYS A 8 -3.20 6.86 51.30
C LYS A 8 -2.39 7.51 50.18
N VAL A 9 -1.18 7.93 50.48
CA VAL A 9 -0.27 8.51 49.49
C VAL A 9 0.21 7.46 48.47
N LYS A 10 0.56 6.28 48.94
CA LYS A 10 0.96 5.16 48.08
C LYS A 10 -0.21 4.70 47.17
N SER A 11 -1.43 4.66 47.68
CA SER A 11 -2.58 4.27 46.91
C SER A 11 -2.89 5.29 45.78
N LYS A 12 -2.86 6.57 46.05
CA LYS A 12 -3.06 7.62 45.04
C LYS A 12 -1.96 7.62 43.99
N PHE A 13 -0.73 7.36 44.38
CA PHE A 13 0.39 7.26 43.46
C PHE A 13 0.28 6.04 42.55
N LEU A 14 -0.18 4.91 43.08
CA LEU A 14 -0.42 3.68 42.32
C LEU A 14 -1.57 3.87 41.30
N PHE A 15 -2.67 4.50 41.69
CA PHE A 15 -3.77 4.79 40.79
C PHE A 15 -3.37 5.76 39.67
N PHE A 16 -2.57 6.76 39.97
CA PHE A 16 -2.05 7.69 38.98
C PHE A 16 -1.12 7.02 37.98
N SER A 17 -0.26 6.11 38.44
CA SER A 17 0.65 5.34 37.61
C SER A 17 -0.10 4.37 36.68
N ILE A 18 -1.11 3.68 37.19
CA ILE A 18 -1.94 2.76 36.39
C ILE A 18 -2.73 3.54 35.32
N SER A 19 -3.30 4.70 35.69
CA SER A 19 -4.02 5.55 34.75
C SER A 19 -3.13 6.08 33.62
N ALA A 20 -1.91 6.50 33.93
CA ALA A 20 -0.95 6.96 32.93
C ALA A 20 -0.52 5.83 31.97
N CYS A 21 -0.32 4.62 32.49
CA CYS A 21 0.03 3.45 31.68
C CYS A 21 -1.10 3.05 30.73
N THR A 22 -2.34 3.09 31.20
CA THR A 22 -3.52 2.79 30.36
C THR A 22 -3.71 3.82 29.25
N PHE A 23 -3.45 5.10 29.54
CA PHE A 23 -3.52 6.16 28.57
C PHE A 23 -2.45 6.04 27.47
N CYS A 24 -1.21 5.68 27.84
CA CYS A 24 -0.14 5.40 26.88
C CYS A 24 -0.46 4.21 25.98
N LEU A 25 -1.06 3.15 26.54
CA LEU A 25 -1.46 1.96 25.77
C LEU A 25 -2.53 2.29 24.73
N ALA A 26 -3.48 3.14 25.07
CA ALA A 26 -4.54 3.57 24.13
C ALA A 26 -4.01 4.34 22.93
N ILE A 27 -2.94 5.13 23.08
CA ILE A 27 -2.31 5.88 21.98
C ILE A 27 -1.60 4.95 20.99
N ILE A 28 -1.01 3.84 21.47
CA ILE A 28 -0.31 2.89 20.61
C ILE A 28 -1.27 2.16 19.66
N PHE A 29 -2.49 1.86 20.11
CA PHE A 29 -3.51 1.21 19.26
C PHE A 29 -4.16 2.13 18.23
N SER A 30 -4.06 3.43 18.37
CA SER A 30 -4.67 4.41 17.48
C SER A 30 -3.84 4.72 16.23
N SER A 31 -2.62 4.18 16.10
CA SER A 31 -1.66 4.52 15.04
C SER A 31 -1.72 3.61 13.80
N CYS A 32 -2.59 2.60 13.74
CA CYS A 32 -2.76 1.81 12.52
C CYS A 32 -3.66 2.53 11.52
N ARG A 33 -3.10 3.43 10.72
CA ARG A 33 -3.72 3.80 9.44
C ARG A 33 -3.51 2.65 8.48
N GLN A 34 -4.56 1.98 8.13
CA GLN A 34 -4.58 1.04 7.03
C GLN A 34 -4.36 1.84 5.74
N ILE A 35 -3.18 1.72 5.16
CA ILE A 35 -2.92 2.25 3.82
C ILE A 35 -3.64 1.27 2.90
N ASP A 36 -4.68 1.76 2.24
CA ASP A 36 -5.45 0.99 1.27
C ASP A 36 -4.59 0.85 0.00
N VAL A 37 -3.80 -0.20 -0.05
CA VAL A 37 -2.93 -0.53 -1.18
C VAL A 37 -3.55 -1.70 -1.92
N PHE A 38 -3.99 -1.45 -3.15
CA PHE A 38 -4.36 -2.51 -4.07
C PHE A 38 -3.12 -3.01 -4.81
N GLU A 39 -2.89 -4.31 -4.75
CA GLU A 39 -1.82 -4.97 -5.50
C GLU A 39 -2.37 -6.19 -6.22
N ARG A 40 -2.02 -6.36 -7.48
CA ARG A 40 -2.36 -7.52 -8.27
C ARG A 40 -1.17 -7.97 -9.10
N ASN A 41 -0.84 -9.25 -8.96
CA ASN A 41 0.17 -9.92 -9.76
C ASN A 41 -0.52 -10.72 -10.87
N THR A 42 -0.02 -10.59 -12.09
CA THR A 42 -0.48 -11.36 -13.25
C THR A 42 0.72 -12.07 -13.87
N VAL A 43 0.61 -13.38 -13.98
CA VAL A 43 1.64 -14.18 -14.66
C VAL A 43 1.37 -14.17 -16.16
N ILE A 44 2.39 -13.83 -16.94
CA ILE A 44 2.33 -13.89 -18.40
C ILE A 44 2.38 -15.36 -18.85
N PRO A 45 1.39 -15.85 -19.62
CA PRO A 45 1.36 -17.24 -20.06
C PRO A 45 2.61 -17.63 -20.85
N LYS A 46 3.20 -18.76 -20.51
CA LYS A 46 4.42 -19.30 -21.15
C LYS A 46 5.61 -18.34 -21.14
N TYR A 47 5.59 -17.32 -20.27
CA TYR A 47 6.60 -16.26 -20.20
C TYR A 47 6.78 -15.47 -21.52
N GLU A 48 5.79 -15.53 -22.40
CA GLU A 48 5.73 -14.79 -23.66
C GLU A 48 4.54 -13.85 -23.65
N TRP A 49 4.81 -12.55 -23.64
CA TRP A 49 3.73 -11.56 -23.69
C TRP A 49 3.27 -11.34 -25.11
N GLN A 50 2.15 -11.96 -25.46
CA GLN A 50 1.52 -11.77 -26.75
C GLN A 50 0.72 -10.46 -26.77
N ASN A 51 0.65 -9.81 -27.91
CA ASN A 51 -0.04 -8.53 -28.10
C ASN A 51 -1.58 -8.60 -27.88
N ASN A 52 -2.15 -9.79 -27.93
CA ASN A 52 -3.56 -10.05 -27.62
C ASN A 52 -3.83 -10.38 -26.15
N PHE A 53 -2.79 -10.46 -25.31
CA PHE A 53 -2.93 -10.72 -23.88
C PHE A 53 -2.90 -9.42 -23.09
N ALA A 54 -3.98 -9.11 -22.39
CA ALA A 54 -4.06 -7.98 -21.48
C ALA A 54 -4.01 -8.44 -20.02
N ALA A 55 -3.03 -7.92 -19.26
CA ALA A 55 -3.02 -8.05 -17.83
C ALA A 55 -4.00 -7.02 -17.25
N THR A 56 -5.05 -7.48 -16.60
CA THR A 56 -6.13 -6.62 -16.09
C THR A 56 -6.25 -6.66 -14.59
N GLY A 57 -6.65 -5.57 -14.00
CA GLY A 57 -6.97 -5.46 -12.58
C GLY A 57 -8.14 -4.50 -12.38
N THR A 58 -9.02 -4.84 -11.45
CA THR A 58 -10.13 -3.96 -11.05
C THR A 58 -10.00 -3.68 -9.57
N PHE A 59 -10.11 -2.44 -9.19
CA PHE A 59 -10.06 -2.00 -7.79
C PHE A 59 -11.13 -0.95 -7.54
N LYS A 60 -11.53 -0.85 -6.28
CA LYS A 60 -12.51 0.13 -5.82
C LYS A 60 -11.78 1.33 -5.23
N ILE A 61 -12.18 2.52 -5.63
CA ILE A 61 -11.76 3.79 -5.04
C ILE A 61 -12.86 4.24 -4.09
N GLU A 62 -12.54 4.39 -2.82
CA GLU A 62 -13.49 4.87 -1.81
C GLU A 62 -13.39 6.38 -1.62
N ASP A 63 -12.18 6.93 -1.61
CA ASP A 63 -11.93 8.36 -1.52
C ASP A 63 -11.73 8.94 -2.92
N THR A 64 -12.72 9.67 -3.41
CA THR A 64 -12.72 10.30 -4.74
C THR A 64 -11.98 11.64 -4.77
N ILE A 65 -11.55 12.16 -3.62
CA ILE A 65 -10.82 13.44 -3.50
C ILE A 65 -9.31 13.17 -3.47
N ALA A 66 -8.89 12.01 -2.97
CA ALA A 66 -7.49 11.63 -2.88
C ALA A 66 -6.88 11.39 -4.26
N SER A 67 -5.60 11.72 -4.38
CA SER A 67 -4.80 11.34 -5.55
C SER A 67 -4.16 9.98 -5.34
N TYR A 68 -4.17 9.15 -6.36
CA TYR A 68 -3.62 7.80 -6.34
C TYR A 68 -2.45 7.70 -7.30
N ASN A 69 -1.42 6.98 -6.88
CA ASN A 69 -0.29 6.63 -7.73
C ASN A 69 -0.45 5.20 -8.24
N LEU A 70 -0.35 5.02 -9.54
CA LEU A 70 -0.31 3.71 -10.16
C LEU A 70 1.14 3.30 -10.40
N TYR A 71 1.54 2.19 -9.80
CA TYR A 71 2.86 1.61 -10.00
C TYR A 71 2.75 0.33 -10.83
N LEU A 72 3.50 0.27 -11.90
CA LEU A 72 3.66 -0.91 -12.72
C LEU A 72 5.03 -1.52 -12.46
N VAL A 73 5.06 -2.76 -11.95
CA VAL A 73 6.29 -3.51 -11.72
C VAL A 73 6.35 -4.66 -12.71
N LEU A 74 7.33 -4.62 -13.59
CA LEU A 74 7.58 -5.64 -14.59
C LEU A 74 8.81 -6.47 -14.20
N ARG A 75 8.65 -7.78 -14.21
CA ARG A 75 9.77 -8.72 -14.05
C ARG A 75 10.03 -9.42 -15.38
N HIS A 76 11.24 -9.40 -15.82
CA HIS A 76 11.68 -10.06 -17.07
C HIS A 76 12.91 -10.94 -16.81
N THR A 77 13.17 -11.84 -17.71
CA THR A 77 14.39 -12.66 -17.76
C THR A 77 15.34 -12.16 -18.83
N ASP A 78 16.57 -12.63 -18.83
CA ASP A 78 17.59 -12.31 -19.84
C ASP A 78 17.24 -12.82 -21.26
N ALA A 79 16.19 -13.62 -21.37
CA ALA A 79 15.64 -14.02 -22.67
C ALA A 79 15.03 -12.85 -23.46
N TYR A 80 14.68 -11.76 -22.78
CA TYR A 80 14.23 -10.53 -23.44
C TYR A 80 15.44 -9.66 -23.76
N SER A 81 15.76 -9.53 -25.03
CA SER A 81 17.01 -8.93 -25.51
C SER A 81 17.00 -7.41 -25.65
N TYR A 82 15.90 -6.76 -25.29
CA TYR A 82 15.75 -5.31 -25.44
C TYR A 82 15.85 -4.61 -24.07
N ASN A 83 16.35 -3.38 -24.09
CA ASN A 83 16.51 -2.58 -22.87
C ASN A 83 15.25 -1.78 -22.51
N ASN A 84 14.25 -1.77 -23.37
CA ASN A 84 12.99 -1.09 -23.13
C ASN A 84 11.80 -1.93 -23.61
N ILE A 85 10.63 -1.58 -23.11
CA ILE A 85 9.37 -2.16 -23.56
C ILE A 85 8.30 -1.07 -23.68
N TRP A 86 7.56 -1.12 -24.76
CA TRP A 86 6.41 -0.25 -24.99
C TRP A 86 5.12 -0.94 -24.55
N LEU A 87 4.38 -0.30 -23.67
CA LEU A 87 3.12 -0.79 -23.16
C LEU A 87 1.98 0.17 -23.51
N ASN A 88 0.83 -0.38 -23.83
CA ASN A 88 -0.43 0.36 -23.86
C ASN A 88 -1.14 0.16 -22.51
N VAL A 89 -1.19 1.20 -21.70
CA VAL A 89 -1.88 1.17 -20.41
C VAL A 89 -3.28 1.73 -20.61
N GLY A 90 -4.28 0.89 -20.39
CA GLY A 90 -5.69 1.27 -20.46
C GLY A 90 -6.26 1.53 -19.07
N MET A 91 -6.96 2.62 -18.91
CA MET A 91 -7.73 2.94 -17.70
C MET A 91 -9.17 3.23 -18.06
N GLN A 92 -10.09 2.72 -17.25
CA GLN A 92 -11.51 2.92 -17.42
C GLN A 92 -12.16 3.27 -16.09
N SER A 93 -12.81 4.40 -16.02
CA SER A 93 -13.67 4.78 -14.90
C SER A 93 -15.09 4.22 -15.10
N PRO A 94 -15.86 4.00 -14.02
CA PRO A 94 -17.25 3.56 -14.13
C PRO A 94 -18.08 4.51 -15.03
N GLY A 95 -18.74 3.94 -16.03
CA GLY A 95 -19.56 4.70 -16.97
C GLY A 95 -18.81 5.45 -18.06
N ASP A 96 -17.49 5.34 -18.10
CA ASP A 96 -16.63 6.02 -19.05
C ASP A 96 -16.04 5.07 -20.10
N THR A 97 -15.54 5.64 -21.21
CA THR A 97 -14.80 4.88 -22.21
C THR A 97 -13.38 4.63 -21.75
N MET A 98 -12.79 3.51 -22.19
CA MET A 98 -11.41 3.18 -21.87
C MET A 98 -10.44 4.18 -22.54
N TYR A 99 -9.59 4.76 -21.74
CA TYR A 99 -8.51 5.65 -22.19
C TYR A 99 -7.20 4.86 -22.24
N PHE A 100 -6.47 4.94 -23.36
CA PHE A 100 -5.18 4.28 -23.53
C PHE A 100 -4.04 5.28 -23.56
N GLN A 101 -2.98 4.95 -22.87
CA GLN A 101 -1.73 5.69 -22.89
C GLN A 101 -0.58 4.76 -23.24
N LYS A 102 0.22 5.15 -24.22
CA LYS A 102 1.45 4.43 -24.58
C LYS A 102 2.59 4.88 -23.66
N VAL A 103 3.24 3.91 -23.03
CA VAL A 103 4.32 4.14 -22.07
C VAL A 103 5.56 3.36 -22.51
N ASP A 104 6.71 4.03 -22.53
CA ASP A 104 8.02 3.42 -22.72
C ASP A 104 8.66 3.18 -21.35
N LEU A 105 8.97 1.93 -21.05
CA LEU A 105 9.63 1.54 -19.82
C LEU A 105 11.05 1.07 -20.11
N THR A 106 12.01 1.68 -19.45
CA THR A 106 13.41 1.24 -19.46
C THR A 106 13.59 0.07 -18.51
N LEU A 107 14.09 -1.05 -19.02
CA LEU A 107 14.29 -2.30 -18.26
C LEU A 107 15.71 -2.46 -17.72
N GLY A 108 16.67 -1.74 -18.25
CA GLY A 108 18.05 -1.78 -17.82
C GLY A 108 18.89 -0.72 -18.52
N ASN A 109 20.07 -0.48 -18.00
CA ASN A 109 21.08 0.35 -18.65
C ASN A 109 22.03 -0.54 -19.43
N ASP A 110 22.50 -0.05 -20.59
CA ASP A 110 23.61 -0.67 -21.29
C ASP A 110 24.85 -0.60 -20.38
N ALA A 111 25.35 -1.76 -20.03
CA ALA A 111 26.55 -1.86 -19.22
C ALA A 111 27.81 -1.72 -20.10
#